data_72b03136c606c30fa027962d40987c89
#
_entry.id   72b03136c606c30fa027962d40987c89
#
_cell.length_a   1.000
_cell.length_b   1.000
_cell.length_c   1.000
_cell.angle_alpha   90.00
_cell.angle_beta   90.00
_cell.angle_gamma   90.00
#
_symmetry.space_group_name_H-M   'P 1'
#
loop_
_entity.id
_entity.type
_entity.pdbx_description
1 polymer ?
#
loop_
_entity_poly.entity_id
_entity_poly.type
_entity_poly.pdbx_seq_one_letter_code
_entity_poly.pdbx_strand_id
1 'polypeptide(L)'
;ANFLQYSNALRVVRAQNTSLANASSSGSSTLIKNTDDYQNNYSTGQGIIGTFAARTAGTHGNSLQVSICPSATAFEEISTALVASTSSANAVGNTTIAVDDGSKFSVGDIIQFSTTAATNDFDDGDFYQVTASGARETLTIVQHPRGSGGLKRVILDNSKIKRRWRYYDSVD
;
A
#
# COMPACT_ATOMS: atom_id res chain seq x y z
N ALA A 1 22.55 -16.90 -32.81
CA ALA A 1 22.15 -18.30 -32.67
C ALA A 1 23.29 -19.27 -33.09
N ASN A 2 24.16 -18.88 -34.02
CA ASN A 2 25.17 -19.80 -34.57
C ASN A 2 26.39 -20.02 -33.67
N PHE A 3 26.68 -19.13 -32.73
CA PHE A 3 27.86 -19.26 -31.88
C PHE A 3 27.85 -20.54 -31.03
N LEU A 4 26.69 -20.92 -30.49
CA LEU A 4 26.54 -22.08 -29.62
C LEU A 4 26.66 -23.41 -30.38
N GLN A 5 26.70 -23.43 -31.72
CA GLN A 5 26.95 -24.62 -32.48
C GLN A 5 28.45 -25.04 -32.45
N TYR A 6 29.33 -24.09 -32.15
CA TYR A 6 30.79 -24.30 -32.18
C TYR A 6 31.45 -24.25 -30.81
N SER A 7 30.73 -23.72 -29.79
CA SER A 7 31.24 -23.60 -28.42
C SER A 7 30.13 -23.65 -27.41
N ASN A 8 30.35 -24.38 -26.33
CA ASN A 8 29.45 -24.42 -25.14
C ASN A 8 29.84 -23.39 -24.07
N ALA A 9 30.84 -22.58 -24.31
CA ALA A 9 31.35 -21.57 -23.39
C ALA A 9 30.88 -20.16 -23.79
N LEU A 10 29.66 -19.81 -23.42
CA LEU A 10 29.14 -18.45 -23.61
C LEU A 10 29.28 -17.65 -22.32
N ARG A 11 29.99 -16.52 -22.40
CA ARG A 11 30.00 -15.53 -21.31
C ARG A 11 29.19 -14.31 -21.74
N VAL A 12 28.12 -14.02 -20.96
CA VAL A 12 27.30 -12.85 -21.17
C VAL A 12 27.61 -11.84 -20.10
N VAL A 13 28.04 -10.66 -20.51
CA VAL A 13 28.21 -9.52 -19.59
C VAL A 13 27.06 -8.55 -19.80
N ARG A 14 26.32 -8.30 -18.74
CA ARG A 14 25.26 -7.30 -18.74
C ARG A 14 25.88 -5.92 -18.51
N ALA A 15 25.74 -5.03 -19.49
CA ALA A 15 26.04 -3.63 -19.28
C ALA A 15 24.96 -3.02 -18.39
N GLN A 16 25.35 -2.45 -17.26
CA GLN A 16 24.45 -1.81 -16.33
C GLN A 16 24.86 -0.35 -16.12
N ASN A 17 23.88 0.54 -16.14
CA ASN A 17 24.12 1.93 -15.79
C ASN A 17 24.35 2.03 -14.27
N THR A 18 25.57 2.39 -13.89
CA THR A 18 25.99 2.51 -12.49
C THR A 18 25.38 3.71 -11.76
N SER A 19 24.73 4.61 -12.49
CA SER A 19 23.98 5.73 -11.91
C SER A 19 22.57 5.36 -11.46
N LEU A 20 22.10 4.14 -11.77
CA LEU A 20 20.81 3.65 -11.33
C LEU A 20 20.93 2.99 -9.97
N ALA A 21 19.89 3.15 -9.17
CA ALA A 21 19.74 2.48 -7.88
C ALA A 21 18.57 1.50 -7.91
N ASN A 22 18.60 0.52 -7.02
CA ASN A 22 17.47 -0.37 -6.77
C ASN A 22 16.52 0.31 -5.77
N ALA A 23 15.24 0.31 -6.06
CA ALA A 23 14.26 0.75 -5.06
C ALA A 23 14.37 -0.13 -3.82
N SER A 24 14.34 0.49 -2.65
CA SER A 24 14.53 -0.18 -1.38
C SER A 24 13.56 0.35 -0.33
N SER A 25 13.23 -0.48 0.65
CA SER A 25 12.31 -0.09 1.72
C SER A 25 12.84 1.00 2.64
N SER A 26 14.16 1.24 2.63
CA SER A 26 14.80 2.35 3.35
C SER A 26 14.83 3.66 2.56
N GLY A 27 14.50 3.63 1.25
CA GLY A 27 14.64 4.79 0.36
C GLY A 27 16.08 5.13 -0.02
N SER A 28 17.07 4.28 0.28
CA SER A 28 18.46 4.57 -0.05
C SER A 28 18.78 4.36 -1.53
N SER A 29 19.66 5.18 -2.06
CA SER A 29 20.14 5.09 -3.44
C SER A 29 21.30 4.10 -3.56
N THR A 30 21.02 2.80 -3.47
CA THR A 30 22.03 1.75 -3.55
C THR A 30 21.84 0.93 -4.80
N LEU A 31 22.93 0.68 -5.53
CA LEU A 31 22.96 -0.21 -6.69
C LEU A 31 23.33 -1.62 -6.25
N ILE A 32 22.39 -2.55 -6.42
CA ILE A 32 22.61 -3.99 -6.24
C ILE A 32 22.84 -4.60 -7.62
N LYS A 33 24.06 -5.06 -7.87
CA LYS A 33 24.52 -5.46 -9.22
C LYS A 33 23.88 -6.77 -9.70
N ASN A 34 23.75 -7.73 -8.80
CA ASN A 34 23.24 -9.07 -9.10
C ASN A 34 22.83 -9.79 -7.80
N THR A 35 22.41 -11.03 -7.92
CA THR A 35 22.00 -11.86 -6.77
C THR A 35 23.16 -12.14 -5.81
N ASP A 36 24.36 -12.36 -6.32
CA ASP A 36 25.53 -12.64 -5.49
C ASP A 36 25.93 -11.41 -4.68
N ASP A 37 25.89 -10.24 -5.29
CA ASP A 37 26.09 -8.97 -4.61
C ASP A 37 25.07 -8.76 -3.49
N TYR A 38 23.79 -9.07 -3.77
CA TYR A 38 22.74 -9.02 -2.74
C TYR A 38 23.03 -9.99 -1.59
N GLN A 39 23.32 -11.24 -1.91
CA GLN A 39 23.58 -12.27 -0.89
C GLN A 39 24.79 -11.96 -0.01
N ASN A 40 25.85 -11.43 -0.60
CA ASN A 40 27.09 -11.17 0.09
C ASN A 40 27.04 -9.89 0.96
N ASN A 41 26.30 -8.88 0.50
CA ASN A 41 26.37 -7.54 1.10
C ASN A 41 25.06 -7.05 1.73
N TYR A 42 23.91 -7.64 1.38
CA TYR A 42 22.60 -7.12 1.75
C TYR A 42 21.59 -8.16 2.23
N SER A 43 21.91 -9.44 2.18
CA SER A 43 20.95 -10.55 2.45
C SER A 43 20.35 -10.54 3.85
N THR A 44 20.99 -9.89 4.81
CA THR A 44 20.49 -9.76 6.18
C THR A 44 19.37 -8.71 6.28
N GLY A 45 19.02 -8.04 5.20
CA GLY A 45 17.98 -7.00 5.17
C GLY A 45 18.32 -5.79 6.03
N GLN A 46 19.60 -5.63 6.37
CA GLN A 46 20.03 -4.61 7.31
C GLN A 46 20.80 -3.48 6.63
N GLY A 47 20.95 -2.41 7.34
CA GLY A 47 21.72 -1.27 6.90
C GLY A 47 20.99 -0.44 5.86
N ILE A 48 21.67 -0.19 4.76
CA ILE A 48 21.30 0.87 3.82
C ILE A 48 20.01 0.59 3.05
N ILE A 49 19.68 -0.68 2.76
CA ILE A 49 18.52 -1.02 1.91
C ILE A 49 17.25 -1.37 2.67
N GLY A 50 17.30 -1.59 3.97
CA GLY A 50 16.17 -2.07 4.76
C GLY A 50 15.80 -3.53 4.42
N THR A 51 14.56 -3.91 4.71
CA THR A 51 14.10 -5.32 4.63
C THR A 51 13.90 -5.80 3.19
N PHE A 52 13.54 -4.92 2.27
CA PHE A 52 13.21 -5.25 0.89
C PHE A 52 13.93 -4.36 -0.09
N ALA A 53 14.36 -4.94 -1.20
CA ALA A 53 14.90 -4.21 -2.33
C ALA A 53 14.41 -4.81 -3.65
N ALA A 54 14.16 -3.96 -4.63
CA ALA A 54 13.82 -4.40 -5.97
C ALA A 54 15.02 -5.08 -6.62
N ARG A 55 14.80 -6.19 -7.30
CA ARG A 55 15.87 -6.95 -7.97
C ARG A 55 16.52 -6.17 -9.13
N THR A 56 15.74 -5.32 -9.78
CA THR A 56 16.20 -4.56 -10.96
C THR A 56 16.41 -3.10 -10.58
N ALA A 57 17.56 -2.55 -10.93
CA ALA A 57 17.83 -1.13 -10.77
C ALA A 57 17.01 -0.29 -11.75
N GLY A 58 16.62 0.88 -11.31
CA GLY A 58 15.85 1.85 -12.08
C GLY A 58 14.46 2.11 -11.51
N THR A 59 13.70 2.95 -12.21
CA THR A 59 12.41 3.48 -11.73
C THR A 59 11.29 2.44 -11.64
N HIS A 60 11.41 1.29 -12.30
CA HIS A 60 10.40 0.22 -12.22
C HIS A 60 10.19 -0.31 -10.80
N GLY A 61 11.25 -0.31 -9.98
CA GLY A 61 11.15 -0.73 -8.59
C GLY A 61 10.30 0.20 -7.72
N ASN A 62 10.13 1.45 -8.11
CA ASN A 62 9.41 2.44 -7.31
C ASN A 62 7.90 2.21 -7.25
N SER A 63 7.36 1.42 -8.18
CA SER A 63 5.95 1.03 -8.19
C SER A 63 5.67 -0.28 -7.44
N LEU A 64 6.70 -0.98 -6.98
CA LEU A 64 6.53 -2.20 -6.20
C LEU A 64 6.13 -1.86 -4.77
N GLN A 65 5.18 -2.60 -4.26
CA GLN A 65 4.74 -2.55 -2.86
C GLN A 65 4.87 -3.94 -2.26
N VAL A 66 5.33 -4.00 -1.01
CA VAL A 66 5.36 -5.22 -0.22
C VAL A 66 4.41 -5.04 0.94
N SER A 67 3.48 -5.96 1.07
CA SER A 67 2.51 -6.00 2.16
C SER A 67 2.60 -7.34 2.87
N ILE A 68 2.68 -7.30 4.19
CA ILE A 68 2.76 -8.50 5.02
C ILE A 68 1.63 -8.45 6.04
N CYS A 69 0.76 -9.46 6.03
CA CYS A 69 -0.25 -9.65 7.05
C CYS A 69 0.24 -10.75 8.01
N PRO A 70 0.74 -10.39 9.19
CA PRO A 70 1.38 -11.34 10.09
C PRO A 70 0.40 -12.24 10.86
N SER A 71 -0.89 -11.87 10.89
CA SER A 71 -1.91 -12.64 11.60
C SER A 71 -3.32 -12.32 11.10
N ALA A 72 -4.28 -13.17 11.43
CA ALA A 72 -5.70 -12.92 11.14
C ALA A 72 -6.22 -11.64 11.82
N THR A 73 -5.71 -11.30 12.99
CA THR A 73 -6.10 -10.08 13.70
C THR A 73 -5.59 -8.82 12.99
N ALA A 74 -4.43 -8.90 12.34
CA ALA A 74 -3.88 -7.77 11.58
C ALA A 74 -4.61 -7.54 10.26
N PHE A 75 -5.43 -8.50 9.81
CA PHE A 75 -6.21 -8.42 8.58
C PHE A 75 -7.31 -7.35 8.64
N GLU A 76 -7.92 -7.19 9.79
CA GLU A 76 -8.93 -6.18 10.05
C GLU A 76 -8.57 -5.36 11.27
N GLU A 77 -8.75 -4.07 11.20
CA GLU A 77 -8.55 -3.17 12.33
C GLU A 77 -9.74 -2.22 12.46
N ILE A 78 -10.44 -2.32 13.56
CA ILE A 78 -11.57 -1.45 13.86
C ILE A 78 -11.06 -0.14 14.46
N SER A 79 -11.54 0.96 13.95
CA SER A 79 -11.08 2.31 14.29
C SER A 79 -11.24 2.72 15.76
N THR A 80 -11.94 1.95 16.58
CA THR A 80 -12.01 2.21 18.04
C THR A 80 -10.63 2.22 18.70
N ALA A 81 -9.69 1.42 18.18
CA ALA A 81 -8.30 1.45 18.61
C ALA A 81 -7.49 2.55 17.91
N LEU A 82 -7.92 2.98 16.73
CA LEU A 82 -7.30 4.02 15.92
C LEU A 82 -7.91 5.39 16.16
N VAL A 83 -9.02 5.43 16.81
CA VAL A 83 -9.84 6.62 17.02
C VAL A 83 -10.23 7.26 15.70
N ALA A 84 -11.08 6.68 14.97
CA ALA A 84 -11.74 7.45 13.95
C ALA A 84 -13.21 7.09 13.92
N SER A 85 -13.97 8.08 14.20
CA SER A 85 -15.35 8.16 13.81
C SER A 85 -15.47 9.29 12.82
N THR A 86 -16.56 9.32 12.09
CA THR A 86 -16.93 10.51 11.35
C THR A 86 -17.30 11.61 12.33
N SER A 87 -16.79 12.81 12.10
CA SER A 87 -17.09 13.99 12.94
C SER A 87 -18.32 14.77 12.48
N SER A 88 -18.94 14.32 11.40
CA SER A 88 -20.22 14.82 10.90
C SER A 88 -20.86 13.82 9.96
N ALA A 89 -22.15 14.01 9.66
CA ALA A 89 -22.81 13.24 8.62
C ALA A 89 -22.27 13.59 7.23
N ASN A 90 -22.08 12.56 6.40
CA ASN A 90 -21.54 12.69 5.05
C ASN A 90 -22.57 12.16 4.04
N ALA A 91 -22.86 12.95 3.02
CA ALA A 91 -23.86 12.62 2.01
C ALA A 91 -23.33 11.63 0.96
N VAL A 92 -24.25 10.97 0.27
CA VAL A 92 -23.95 10.17 -0.93
C VAL A 92 -23.16 11.00 -1.93
N GLY A 93 -22.14 10.41 -2.52
CA GLY A 93 -21.28 11.05 -3.50
C GLY A 93 -20.12 11.86 -2.92
N ASN A 94 -20.10 12.12 -1.61
CA ASN A 94 -18.96 12.83 -0.98
C ASN A 94 -17.69 12.01 -1.17
N THR A 95 -16.64 12.67 -1.64
CA THR A 95 -15.28 12.13 -1.74
C THR A 95 -14.39 12.58 -0.60
N THR A 96 -14.75 13.67 0.08
CA THR A 96 -14.07 14.15 1.28
C THR A 96 -14.97 13.89 2.47
N ILE A 97 -14.44 13.18 3.45
CA ILE A 97 -15.15 12.72 4.63
C ILE A 97 -14.57 13.40 5.84
N ALA A 98 -15.43 14.03 6.65
CA ALA A 98 -15.04 14.59 7.93
C ALA A 98 -14.85 13.47 8.96
N VAL A 99 -13.71 13.45 9.63
CA VAL A 99 -13.32 12.44 10.63
C VAL A 99 -12.71 13.12 11.87
N ASP A 100 -12.75 12.43 13.00
CA ASP A 100 -12.17 12.95 14.25
C ASP A 100 -10.63 13.02 14.17
N ASP A 101 -9.99 12.04 13.55
CA ASP A 101 -8.54 12.02 13.37
C ASP A 101 -8.11 11.29 12.09
N GLY A 102 -7.95 12.03 11.01
CA GLY A 102 -7.47 11.50 9.72
C GLY A 102 -6.00 11.10 9.73
N SER A 103 -5.20 11.52 10.71
CA SER A 103 -3.77 11.19 10.81
C SER A 103 -3.52 9.71 11.08
N LYS A 104 -4.54 8.97 11.51
CA LYS A 104 -4.51 7.54 11.75
C LYS A 104 -4.53 6.70 10.46
N PHE A 105 -4.85 7.32 9.34
CA PHE A 105 -4.97 6.65 8.05
C PHE A 105 -3.85 7.08 7.11
N SER A 106 -3.42 6.14 6.29
CA SER A 106 -2.43 6.37 5.25
C SER A 106 -3.07 6.30 3.87
N VAL A 107 -2.50 7.03 2.92
CA VAL A 107 -2.89 6.89 1.51
C VAL A 107 -2.73 5.44 1.07
N GLY A 108 -3.78 4.91 0.45
CA GLY A 108 -3.86 3.51 0.03
C GLY A 108 -4.54 2.59 1.04
N ASP A 109 -4.88 3.05 2.25
CA ASP A 109 -5.66 2.24 3.19
C ASP A 109 -7.05 1.96 2.62
N ILE A 110 -7.52 0.73 2.82
CA ILE A 110 -8.88 0.32 2.49
C ILE A 110 -9.72 0.40 3.76
N ILE A 111 -10.82 1.11 3.67
CA ILE A 111 -11.68 1.38 4.82
C ILE A 111 -13.13 1.02 4.54
N GLN A 112 -13.85 0.75 5.61
CA GLN A 112 -15.31 0.63 5.65
C GLN A 112 -15.87 1.51 6.76
N PHE A 113 -17.10 1.98 6.55
CA PHE A 113 -17.84 2.71 7.58
C PHE A 113 -18.92 1.81 8.18
N SER A 114 -19.17 1.93 9.47
CA SER A 114 -20.29 1.25 10.10
C SER A 114 -21.63 1.68 9.50
N THR A 115 -22.58 0.77 9.47
CA THR A 115 -23.90 1.02 8.91
C THR A 115 -24.73 1.99 9.76
N THR A 116 -24.46 2.00 11.06
CA THR A 116 -25.10 2.86 12.03
C THR A 116 -24.07 3.56 12.90
N ALA A 117 -24.45 4.70 13.46
CA ALA A 117 -23.57 5.45 14.34
C ALA A 117 -23.16 4.63 15.58
N ALA A 118 -21.91 4.77 15.99
CA ALA A 118 -21.34 4.17 17.20
C ALA A 118 -21.39 2.62 17.28
N THR A 119 -21.76 1.93 16.21
CA THR A 119 -21.83 0.46 16.20
C THR A 119 -20.64 -0.17 15.48
N ASN A 120 -20.45 -1.48 15.69
CA ASN A 120 -19.48 -2.30 14.95
C ASN A 120 -20.15 -3.11 13.83
N ASP A 121 -21.28 -2.63 13.35
CA ASP A 121 -22.03 -3.25 12.28
C ASP A 121 -21.56 -2.67 10.93
N PHE A 122 -20.81 -3.45 10.17
CA PHE A 122 -20.23 -3.05 8.90
C PHE A 122 -20.88 -3.85 7.76
N ASP A 123 -21.28 -3.15 6.73
CA ASP A 123 -21.77 -3.76 5.49
C ASP A 123 -20.60 -4.24 4.65
N ASP A 124 -20.54 -5.52 4.34
CA ASP A 124 -19.41 -6.14 3.60
C ASP A 124 -19.32 -5.72 2.11
N GLY A 125 -20.23 -4.89 1.64
CA GLY A 125 -20.28 -4.45 0.24
C GLY A 125 -19.62 -3.11 -0.08
N ASP A 126 -19.35 -2.27 0.93
CA ASP A 126 -18.93 -0.88 0.69
C ASP A 126 -17.51 -0.62 1.18
N PHE A 127 -16.54 -0.80 0.28
CA PHE A 127 -15.15 -0.47 0.52
C PHE A 127 -14.75 0.84 -0.14
N TYR A 128 -13.84 1.55 0.51
CA TYR A 128 -13.28 2.80 0.02
C TYR A 128 -11.77 2.81 0.21
N GLN A 129 -11.07 3.38 -0.77
CA GLN A 129 -9.62 3.58 -0.66
C GLN A 129 -9.35 5.04 -0.28
N VAL A 130 -8.47 5.23 0.69
CA VAL A 130 -7.97 6.55 1.07
C VAL A 130 -6.98 7.03 0.01
N THR A 131 -7.28 8.13 -0.65
CA THR A 131 -6.42 8.73 -1.67
C THR A 131 -5.66 9.94 -1.16
N ALA A 132 -6.16 10.60 -0.12
CA ALA A 132 -5.44 11.60 0.64
C ALA A 132 -5.92 11.59 2.09
N SER A 133 -5.02 11.73 3.03
CA SER A 133 -5.31 12.06 4.42
C SER A 133 -4.93 13.52 4.62
N GLY A 134 -5.93 14.36 4.76
CA GLY A 134 -5.74 15.77 5.11
C GLY A 134 -5.35 15.93 6.58
N ALA A 135 -4.85 17.09 6.96
CA ALA A 135 -4.46 17.37 8.32
C ALA A 135 -5.63 17.11 9.29
N ARG A 136 -5.56 15.98 9.97
CA ARG A 136 -6.36 15.51 11.13
C ARG A 136 -7.88 15.34 10.94
N GLU A 137 -8.57 16.18 10.19
CA GLU A 137 -10.04 16.25 10.24
C GLU A 137 -10.74 15.72 8.99
N THR A 138 -9.99 15.31 7.97
CA THR A 138 -10.58 14.85 6.71
C THR A 138 -9.81 13.71 6.07
N LEU A 139 -10.56 12.82 5.40
CA LEU A 139 -10.05 11.81 4.49
C LEU A 139 -10.63 12.07 3.10
N THR A 140 -9.79 11.95 2.07
CA THR A 140 -10.28 11.86 0.70
C THR A 140 -10.32 10.39 0.29
N ILE A 141 -11.44 9.96 -0.26
CA ILE A 141 -11.70 8.57 -0.57
C ILE A 141 -12.20 8.40 -2.01
N VAL A 142 -12.01 7.21 -2.54
CA VAL A 142 -12.67 6.71 -3.74
C VAL A 142 -13.27 5.35 -3.47
N GLN A 143 -14.28 4.98 -4.24
CA GLN A 143 -14.85 3.63 -4.16
C GLN A 143 -13.80 2.59 -4.52
N HIS A 144 -13.81 1.48 -3.83
CA HIS A 144 -12.89 0.37 -4.03
C HIS A 144 -13.70 -0.89 -4.45
N PRO A 145 -13.15 -1.79 -5.30
CA PRO A 145 -11.80 -1.81 -5.88
C PRO A 145 -11.58 -0.95 -7.12
N ARG A 146 -12.53 -0.58 -7.89
CA ARG A 146 -12.30 0.10 -9.17
C ARG A 146 -13.21 1.31 -9.36
N GLY A 147 -13.37 2.10 -8.34
CA GLY A 147 -14.29 3.19 -8.38
C GLY A 147 -13.67 4.54 -8.71
N SER A 148 -14.40 5.31 -9.47
CA SER A 148 -14.41 6.74 -9.43
C SER A 148 -15.69 7.13 -8.70
N GLY A 149 -15.60 7.95 -7.69
CA GLY A 149 -16.76 8.43 -6.97
C GLY A 149 -16.62 8.29 -5.46
N GLY A 150 -17.50 8.98 -4.76
CA GLY A 150 -17.53 9.02 -3.31
C GLY A 150 -18.47 7.99 -2.70
N LEU A 151 -19.02 8.34 -1.56
CA LEU A 151 -19.87 7.46 -0.77
C LEU A 151 -21.07 6.93 -1.55
N LYS A 152 -21.31 5.63 -1.42
CA LYS A 152 -22.50 4.97 -2.00
C LYS A 152 -23.78 5.18 -1.17
N ARG A 153 -23.63 5.50 0.10
CA ARG A 153 -24.70 5.76 1.03
C ARG A 153 -24.38 6.93 1.94
N VAL A 154 -25.37 7.43 2.66
CA VAL A 154 -25.14 8.39 3.74
C VAL A 154 -24.39 7.71 4.86
N ILE A 155 -23.35 8.36 5.36
CA ILE A 155 -22.62 7.96 6.55
C ILE A 155 -23.00 8.93 7.65
N LEU A 156 -23.47 8.40 8.75
CA LEU A 156 -23.92 9.19 9.88
C LEU A 156 -22.73 9.76 10.68
N ASP A 157 -22.99 10.79 11.45
CA ASP A 157 -22.06 11.27 12.46
C ASP A 157 -21.74 10.15 13.47
N ASN A 158 -20.52 10.12 14.00
CA ASN A 158 -20.00 9.07 14.88
C ASN A 158 -20.02 7.65 14.30
N SER A 159 -20.10 7.49 12.98
CA SER A 159 -19.90 6.18 12.35
C SER A 159 -18.47 5.72 12.51
N LYS A 160 -18.29 4.50 12.98
CA LYS A 160 -16.96 3.92 13.14
C LYS A 160 -16.34 3.58 11.79
N ILE A 161 -15.01 3.64 11.73
CA ILE A 161 -14.25 3.32 10.55
C ILE A 161 -13.43 2.07 10.85
N LYS A 162 -13.50 1.08 9.97
CA LYS A 162 -12.74 -0.16 10.02
C LYS A 162 -11.72 -0.13 8.91
N ARG A 163 -10.46 -0.38 9.22
CA ARG A 163 -9.40 -0.53 8.24
C ARG A 163 -9.27 -1.98 7.84
N ARG A 164 -9.20 -2.24 6.53
CA ARG A 164 -8.94 -3.53 5.94
C ARG A 164 -7.51 -3.60 5.43
N TRP A 165 -7.02 -4.81 5.24
CA TRP A 165 -5.70 -5.03 4.68
C TRP A 165 -5.64 -4.61 3.20
N ARG A 166 -4.60 -3.89 2.80
CA ARG A 166 -4.45 -3.36 1.44
C ARG A 166 -4.30 -4.41 0.34
N TYR A 167 -3.85 -5.58 0.71
CA TYR A 167 -3.49 -6.64 -0.25
C TYR A 167 -4.69 -7.25 -0.97
N TYR A 168 -5.89 -6.98 -0.51
CA TYR A 168 -7.12 -7.58 -1.03
C TYR A 168 -7.50 -7.20 -2.45
N ASP A 169 -6.76 -6.30 -3.03
CA ASP A 169 -7.18 -5.60 -4.21
C ASP A 169 -6.62 -6.05 -5.50
N SER A 170 -5.67 -6.90 -5.51
CA SER A 170 -4.82 -7.03 -6.67
C SER A 170 -4.92 -8.35 -7.37
N VAL A 171 -5.94 -9.13 -7.09
CA VAL A 171 -6.15 -10.38 -7.81
C VAL A 171 -7.34 -10.24 -8.74
N ASP A 172 -7.10 -9.68 -9.89
CA ASP A 172 -7.86 -9.88 -11.10
C ASP A 172 -7.00 -10.58 -12.13
#